data_b1688d7e79eabec0cfdc6cbcd84ec17c
#
_entry.id   b1688d7e79eabec0cfdc6cbcd84ec17c
#
_cell.length_a   1.000
_cell.length_b   1.000
_cell.length_c   1.000
_cell.angle_alpha   90.00
_cell.angle_beta   90.00
_cell.angle_gamma   90.00
#
_symmetry.space_group_name_H-M   'P 1'
#
loop_
_entity.id
_entity.type
_entity.pdbx_description
1 polymer ?
#
loop_
_entity_poly.entity_id
_entity_poly.type
_entity_poly.pdbx_seq_one_letter_code
_entity_poly.pdbx_strand_id
1 'polypeptide(L)'
;AGKEYVCQIAELDKEHVYAEIVDINQNAAELPCKITLFQGMPKSDKMEFIIQKAVELGAAQIAPVMMKRTVVKLEEKKKDKKRERYQMIAESAAKQSGRGVIPEILDFMTYGEALQYAKTFDVLLVPYESAEGITYARTVIAQAAELPEGSKIGIFIGPEGGFAKEEIDAAKEAG
;
A
#
# COMPACT_ATOMS: atom_id res chain seq x y z
N ALA A 1 11.99 -3.33 12.98
CA ALA A 1 10.72 -2.63 12.90
C ALA A 1 9.68 -3.43 13.70
N GLY A 2 8.66 -2.78 14.24
CA GLY A 2 7.56 -3.48 14.92
C GLY A 2 7.66 -3.58 16.45
N LYS A 3 8.40 -2.69 17.11
CA LYS A 3 8.35 -2.57 18.56
C LYS A 3 7.46 -1.41 18.97
N GLU A 4 6.65 -1.63 19.99
CA GLU A 4 5.87 -0.63 20.71
C GLU A 4 6.55 -0.34 22.03
N TYR A 5 6.78 0.94 22.34
CA TYR A 5 7.40 1.38 23.57
C TYR A 5 6.33 1.99 24.46
N VAL A 6 6.13 1.39 25.64
CA VAL A 6 5.30 1.98 26.68
C VAL A 6 6.18 2.93 27.48
N CYS A 7 5.79 4.20 27.53
CA CYS A 7 6.59 5.21 28.17
C CYS A 7 5.81 5.91 29.30
N GLN A 8 6.51 6.27 30.36
CA GLN A 8 5.99 7.12 31.43
C GLN A 8 6.63 8.51 31.33
N ILE A 9 5.81 9.55 31.40
CA ILE A 9 6.34 10.93 31.42
C ILE A 9 7.12 11.14 32.69
N ALA A 10 8.40 11.48 32.55
CA ALA A 10 9.32 11.77 33.66
C ALA A 10 9.39 13.26 33.95
N GLU A 11 9.45 14.10 32.93
CA GLU A 11 9.59 15.55 33.06
C GLU A 11 8.90 16.29 31.91
N LEU A 12 8.42 17.50 32.19
CA LEU A 12 7.82 18.41 31.20
C LEU A 12 8.51 19.77 31.34
N ASP A 13 9.00 20.28 30.22
CA ASP A 13 9.36 21.68 30.11
C ASP A 13 8.49 22.42 29.08
N LYS A 14 8.82 23.66 28.74
CA LYS A 14 8.00 24.46 27.80
C LYS A 14 8.07 23.99 26.34
N GLU A 15 9.09 23.23 26.00
CA GLU A 15 9.39 22.84 24.61
C GLU A 15 9.44 21.31 24.43
N HIS A 16 9.68 20.54 25.52
CA HIS A 16 9.93 19.11 25.45
C HIS A 16 9.13 18.33 26.49
N VAL A 17 8.85 17.07 26.11
CA VAL A 17 8.33 16.02 26.98
C VAL A 17 9.41 14.96 27.12
N TYR A 18 9.92 14.73 28.31
CA TYR A 18 10.85 13.65 28.58
C TYR A 18 10.10 12.44 29.12
N ALA A 19 10.37 11.28 28.52
CA ALA A 19 9.69 10.05 28.90
C ALA A 19 10.68 8.91 29.08
N GLU A 20 10.47 8.10 30.11
CA GLU A 20 11.21 6.86 30.34
C GLU A 20 10.48 5.68 29.75
N ILE A 21 11.20 4.78 29.09
CA ILE A 21 10.64 3.54 28.55
C ILE A 21 10.45 2.58 29.73
N VAL A 22 9.20 2.19 30.02
CA VAL A 22 8.86 1.27 31.11
C VAL A 22 8.59 -0.15 30.60
N ASP A 23 8.24 -0.30 29.32
CA ASP A 23 8.03 -1.62 28.71
C ASP A 23 8.24 -1.58 27.17
N ILE A 24 8.53 -2.74 26.58
CA ILE A 24 8.73 -2.89 25.14
C ILE A 24 7.94 -4.11 24.66
N ASN A 25 6.96 -3.87 23.84
CA ASN A 25 6.10 -4.92 23.26
C ASN A 25 6.37 -5.14 21.77
N GLN A 26 6.01 -6.31 21.27
CA GLN A 26 5.88 -6.53 19.83
C GLN A 26 4.61 -5.79 19.36
N ASN A 27 4.72 -4.99 18.28
CA ASN A 27 3.54 -4.36 17.69
C ASN A 27 2.74 -5.43 16.92
N ALA A 28 1.52 -5.73 17.41
CA ALA A 28 0.63 -6.72 16.83
C ALA A 28 -0.18 -6.19 15.62
N ALA A 29 -0.04 -4.91 15.27
CA ALA A 29 -0.79 -4.29 14.16
C ALA A 29 -0.12 -4.52 12.78
N GLU A 30 1.11 -5.04 12.75
CA GLU A 30 1.81 -5.27 11.49
C GLU A 30 1.56 -6.68 10.95
N LEU A 31 1.37 -6.77 9.62
CA LEU A 31 1.25 -8.04 8.93
C LEU A 31 2.61 -8.75 8.84
N PRO A 32 2.66 -10.09 8.82
CA PRO A 32 3.90 -10.84 8.63
C PRO A 32 4.48 -10.71 7.23
N CYS A 33 3.73 -10.18 6.27
CA CYS A 33 4.14 -9.94 4.88
C CYS A 33 4.11 -8.45 4.55
N LYS A 34 4.80 -8.05 3.48
CA LYS A 34 4.84 -6.67 2.98
C LYS A 34 3.90 -6.53 1.79
N ILE A 35 2.74 -5.94 2.00
CA ILE A 35 1.77 -5.69 0.93
C ILE A 35 2.04 -4.34 0.28
N THR A 36 2.21 -4.34 -1.04
CA THR A 36 2.24 -3.13 -1.86
C THR A 36 0.96 -3.06 -2.70
N LEU A 37 0.20 -1.98 -2.53
CA LEU A 37 -0.96 -1.68 -3.35
C LEU A 37 -0.54 -0.86 -4.57
N PHE A 38 -0.64 -1.44 -5.77
CA PHE A 38 -0.51 -0.75 -7.05
C PHE A 38 -1.90 -0.25 -7.47
N GLN A 39 -2.20 1.01 -7.17
CA GLN A 39 -3.52 1.58 -7.38
C GLN A 39 -3.59 2.38 -8.66
N GLY A 40 -4.37 1.93 -9.63
CA GLY A 40 -4.75 2.74 -10.79
C GLY A 40 -5.42 4.03 -10.34
N MET A 41 -4.91 5.16 -10.84
CA MET A 41 -5.35 6.48 -10.39
C MET A 41 -6.86 6.68 -10.59
N PRO A 42 -7.63 6.80 -9.51
CA PRO A 42 -9.06 7.03 -9.58
C PRO A 42 -9.37 8.50 -9.87
N LYS A 43 -10.62 8.80 -10.19
CA LYS A 43 -11.11 10.17 -10.33
C LYS A 43 -11.20 10.87 -8.97
N SER A 44 -11.01 12.19 -9.00
CA SER A 44 -11.21 13.08 -7.83
C SER A 44 -10.38 12.66 -6.60
N ASP A 45 -10.94 12.81 -5.41
CA ASP A 45 -10.27 12.62 -4.13
C ASP A 45 -10.34 11.17 -3.61
N LYS A 46 -10.86 10.24 -4.41
CA LYS A 46 -10.98 8.82 -4.00
C LYS A 46 -9.65 8.20 -3.61
N MET A 47 -8.55 8.65 -4.21
CA MET A 47 -7.22 8.13 -3.88
C MET A 47 -6.86 8.36 -2.41
N GLU A 48 -7.26 9.48 -1.83
CA GLU A 48 -7.00 9.79 -0.41
C GLU A 48 -7.72 8.81 0.52
N PHE A 49 -8.98 8.49 0.20
CA PHE A 49 -9.74 7.47 0.92
C PHE A 49 -9.13 6.08 0.77
N ILE A 50 -8.69 5.72 -0.47
CA ILE A 50 -8.04 4.43 -0.72
C ILE A 50 -6.75 4.31 0.10
N ILE A 51 -5.92 5.35 0.13
CA ILE A 51 -4.69 5.38 0.92
C ILE A 51 -5.02 5.17 2.40
N GLN A 52 -5.97 5.92 2.95
CA GLN A 52 -6.38 5.75 4.34
C GLN A 52 -6.77 4.30 4.64
N LYS A 53 -7.64 3.69 3.81
CA LYS A 53 -8.10 2.32 4.04
C LYS A 53 -7.01 1.27 3.81
N ALA A 54 -6.15 1.45 2.81
CA ALA A 54 -5.02 0.56 2.58
C ALA A 54 -4.05 0.55 3.78
N VAL A 55 -3.79 1.72 4.36
CA VAL A 55 -2.96 1.85 5.57
C VAL A 55 -3.62 1.14 6.75
N GLU A 56 -4.90 1.39 7.02
CA GLU A 56 -5.66 0.74 8.08
C GLU A 56 -5.67 -0.79 7.94
N LEU A 57 -5.66 -1.32 6.72
CA LEU A 57 -5.64 -2.74 6.40
C LEU A 57 -4.25 -3.37 6.37
N GLY A 58 -3.18 -2.61 6.62
CA GLY A 58 -1.84 -3.16 6.78
C GLY A 58 -0.93 -3.03 5.55
N ALA A 59 -1.29 -2.28 4.50
CA ALA A 59 -0.38 -2.03 3.39
C ALA A 59 0.94 -1.43 3.89
N ALA A 60 2.07 -1.92 3.35
CA ALA A 60 3.40 -1.40 3.64
C ALA A 60 3.81 -0.31 2.65
N GLN A 61 3.31 -0.38 1.41
CA GLN A 61 3.56 0.61 0.37
C GLN A 61 2.32 0.80 -0.49
N ILE A 62 2.17 2.00 -1.07
CA ILE A 62 1.11 2.32 -2.04
C ILE A 62 1.75 3.02 -3.23
N ALA A 63 1.59 2.45 -4.40
CA ALA A 63 2.07 2.98 -5.67
C ALA A 63 0.89 3.55 -6.48
N PRO A 64 0.83 4.87 -6.71
CA PRO A 64 -0.12 5.47 -7.65
C PRO A 64 0.28 5.12 -9.10
N VAL A 65 -0.59 4.42 -9.84
CA VAL A 65 -0.29 3.92 -11.18
C VAL A 65 -1.13 4.62 -12.24
N MET A 66 -0.48 5.15 -13.25
CA MET A 66 -1.11 5.73 -14.44
C MET A 66 -1.42 4.61 -15.44
N MET A 67 -2.69 4.27 -15.57
CA MET A 67 -3.20 3.19 -16.43
C MET A 67 -3.91 3.74 -17.66
N LYS A 68 -4.14 2.90 -18.65
CA LYS A 68 -4.76 3.29 -19.93
C LYS A 68 -6.14 3.93 -19.76
N ARG A 69 -6.93 3.43 -18.81
CA ARG A 69 -8.27 3.95 -18.51
C ARG A 69 -8.29 5.01 -17.40
N THR A 70 -7.13 5.49 -16.98
CA THR A 70 -7.02 6.62 -16.05
C THR A 70 -7.47 7.90 -16.74
N VAL A 71 -8.48 8.56 -16.18
CA VAL A 71 -9.01 9.83 -16.73
C VAL A 71 -8.19 11.04 -16.26
N VAL A 72 -7.52 10.91 -15.13
CA VAL A 72 -6.74 12.00 -14.52
C VAL A 72 -5.46 12.23 -15.31
N LYS A 73 -5.30 13.43 -15.87
CA LYS A 73 -4.02 13.90 -16.44
C LYS A 73 -3.26 14.62 -15.34
N LEU A 74 -2.14 14.07 -14.93
CA LEU A 74 -1.29 14.66 -13.91
C LEU A 74 -0.04 15.27 -14.59
N GLU A 75 0.14 16.58 -14.44
CA GLU A 75 1.34 17.26 -14.87
C GLU A 75 2.52 16.87 -13.98
N GLU A 76 3.71 16.66 -14.53
CA GLU A 76 4.92 16.25 -13.79
C GLU A 76 5.18 17.17 -12.57
N LYS A 77 5.07 18.48 -12.77
CA LYS A 77 5.27 19.48 -11.70
C LYS A 77 4.32 19.35 -10.50
N LYS A 78 3.21 18.60 -10.65
CA LYS A 78 2.20 18.41 -9.60
C LYS A 78 2.34 17.05 -8.90
N LYS A 79 3.13 16.13 -9.45
CA LYS A 79 3.29 14.77 -8.91
C LYS A 79 3.91 14.80 -7.52
N ASP A 80 4.99 15.54 -7.32
CA ASP A 80 5.70 15.61 -6.04
C ASP A 80 4.81 16.15 -4.92
N LYS A 81 4.17 17.29 -5.15
CA LYS A 81 3.22 17.87 -4.18
C LYS A 81 2.08 16.91 -3.84
N LYS A 82 1.61 16.17 -4.84
CA LYS A 82 0.53 15.21 -4.64
C LYS A 82 1.01 13.98 -3.86
N ARG A 83 2.22 13.49 -4.14
CA ARG A 83 2.85 12.41 -3.38
C ARG A 83 3.09 12.82 -1.92
N GLU A 84 3.60 14.03 -1.66
CA GLU A 84 3.76 14.57 -0.31
C GLU A 84 2.43 14.63 0.44
N ARG A 85 1.36 15.11 -0.20
CA ARG A 85 0.02 15.12 0.38
C ARG A 85 -0.46 13.70 0.72
N TYR A 86 -0.25 12.74 -0.17
CA TYR A 86 -0.61 11.35 0.05
C TYR A 86 0.19 10.73 1.19
N GLN A 87 1.47 11.08 1.31
CA GLN A 87 2.30 10.63 2.43
C GLN A 87 1.79 11.15 3.78
N MET A 88 1.37 12.41 3.86
CA MET A 88 0.76 12.96 5.09
C MET A 88 -0.54 12.22 5.46
N ILE A 89 -1.34 11.83 4.47
CA ILE A 89 -2.56 11.03 4.72
C ILE A 89 -2.19 9.64 5.25
N ALA A 90 -1.18 8.98 4.67
CA ALA A 90 -0.70 7.69 5.14
C ALA A 90 -0.18 7.77 6.58
N GLU A 91 0.57 8.81 6.92
CA GLU A 91 1.05 9.06 8.28
C GLU A 91 -0.10 9.26 9.29
N SER A 92 -1.09 10.07 8.91
CA SER A 92 -2.27 10.30 9.75
C SER A 92 -3.05 9.01 9.98
N ALA A 93 -3.27 8.23 8.93
CA ALA A 93 -3.96 6.95 9.00
C ALA A 93 -3.19 5.93 9.86
N ALA A 94 -1.86 5.86 9.71
CA ALA A 94 -1.01 4.97 10.50
C ALA A 94 -1.06 5.31 12.00
N LYS A 95 -1.00 6.60 12.35
CA LYS A 95 -1.14 7.07 13.73
C LYS A 95 -2.51 6.71 14.31
N GLN A 96 -3.58 6.93 13.54
CA GLN A 96 -4.94 6.68 13.99
C GLN A 96 -5.23 5.16 14.16
N SER A 97 -4.66 4.32 13.31
CA SER A 97 -4.84 2.87 13.37
C SER A 97 -3.82 2.13 14.24
N GLY A 98 -2.93 2.85 14.94
CA GLY A 98 -1.95 2.27 15.86
C GLY A 98 -0.84 1.47 15.16
N ARG A 99 -0.54 1.76 13.89
CA ARG A 99 0.52 1.08 13.16
C ARG A 99 1.90 1.48 13.67
N GLY A 100 2.79 0.51 13.81
CA GLY A 100 4.19 0.70 14.19
C GLY A 100 5.10 1.12 13.03
N VAL A 101 4.59 1.05 11.77
CA VAL A 101 5.29 1.46 10.56
C VAL A 101 4.41 2.40 9.76
N ILE A 102 4.97 3.53 9.33
CA ILE A 102 4.30 4.46 8.42
C ILE A 102 4.49 3.91 7.00
N PRO A 103 3.41 3.58 6.27
CA PRO A 103 3.50 3.12 4.89
C PRO A 103 4.09 4.18 3.97
N GLU A 104 4.87 3.75 2.99
CA GLU A 104 5.49 4.61 2.00
C GLU A 104 4.56 4.81 0.80
N ILE A 105 4.40 6.06 0.38
CA ILE A 105 3.79 6.39 -0.91
C ILE A 105 4.90 6.48 -1.96
N LEU A 106 4.90 5.53 -2.88
CA LEU A 106 5.87 5.48 -3.97
C LEU A 106 5.61 6.60 -5.00
N ASP A 107 6.59 6.82 -5.86
CA ASP A 107 6.45 7.74 -6.99
C ASP A 107 5.34 7.27 -7.94
N PHE A 108 4.77 8.22 -8.68
CA PHE A 108 3.80 7.90 -9.73
C PHE A 108 4.47 7.09 -10.83
N MET A 109 3.92 5.94 -11.13
CA MET A 109 4.43 5.00 -12.12
C MET A 109 3.47 4.85 -13.29
N THR A 110 3.99 4.58 -14.47
CA THR A 110 3.22 3.97 -15.56
C THR A 110 2.92 2.51 -15.21
N TYR A 111 1.93 1.91 -15.86
CA TYR A 111 1.62 0.48 -15.65
C TYR A 111 2.82 -0.43 -15.94
N GLY A 112 3.59 -0.13 -17.00
CA GLY A 112 4.79 -0.90 -17.34
C GLY A 112 5.89 -0.81 -16.28
N GLU A 113 6.15 0.39 -15.72
CA GLU A 113 7.10 0.58 -14.62
C GLU A 113 6.65 -0.17 -13.37
N ALA A 114 5.34 -0.13 -13.06
CA ALA A 114 4.78 -0.85 -11.93
C ALA A 114 4.95 -2.38 -12.08
N LEU A 115 4.73 -2.94 -13.28
CA LEU A 115 4.99 -4.36 -13.56
C LEU A 115 6.48 -4.71 -13.43
N GLN A 116 7.39 -3.86 -13.90
CA GLN A 116 8.83 -4.11 -13.72
C GLN A 116 9.23 -4.11 -12.24
N TYR A 117 8.73 -3.17 -11.46
CA TYR A 117 8.96 -3.14 -10.02
C TYR A 117 8.38 -4.38 -9.34
N ALA A 118 7.20 -4.80 -9.77
CA ALA A 118 6.50 -5.96 -9.23
C ALA A 118 7.21 -7.30 -9.47
N LYS A 119 8.14 -7.40 -10.44
CA LYS A 119 8.97 -8.60 -10.64
C LYS A 119 9.85 -8.97 -9.43
N THR A 120 10.02 -8.07 -8.49
CA THR A 120 10.77 -8.32 -7.25
C THR A 120 9.90 -8.89 -6.13
N PHE A 121 8.63 -9.17 -6.40
CA PHE A 121 7.65 -9.66 -5.43
C PHE A 121 7.49 -11.17 -5.54
N ASP A 122 7.12 -11.79 -4.42
CA ASP A 122 6.92 -13.24 -4.35
C ASP A 122 5.58 -13.66 -4.94
N VAL A 123 4.56 -12.79 -4.82
CA VAL A 123 3.23 -13.00 -5.39
C VAL A 123 2.65 -11.70 -5.93
N LEU A 124 2.00 -11.78 -7.10
CA LEU A 124 1.23 -10.70 -7.70
C LEU A 124 -0.23 -11.08 -7.81
N LEU A 125 -1.10 -10.25 -7.29
CA LEU A 125 -2.54 -10.40 -7.36
C LEU A 125 -3.13 -9.31 -8.26
N VAL A 126 -3.84 -9.72 -9.30
CA VAL A 126 -4.55 -8.80 -10.21
C VAL A 126 -6.02 -9.20 -10.22
N PRO A 127 -6.85 -8.69 -9.29
CA PRO A 127 -8.28 -8.92 -9.29
C PRO A 127 -8.91 -8.42 -10.59
N TYR A 128 -9.37 -9.34 -11.41
CA TYR A 128 -9.97 -9.06 -12.71
C TYR A 128 -11.25 -9.87 -12.86
N GLU A 129 -12.26 -9.31 -13.52
CA GLU A 129 -13.55 -9.96 -13.79
C GLU A 129 -13.40 -11.11 -14.82
N SER A 130 -12.53 -12.08 -14.51
CA SER A 130 -12.35 -13.25 -15.36
C SER A 130 -13.24 -14.40 -14.90
N ALA A 131 -13.42 -15.38 -15.77
CA ALA A 131 -14.34 -16.48 -15.60
C ALA A 131 -13.98 -17.51 -14.50
N GLU A 132 -12.85 -17.36 -13.80
CA GLU A 132 -12.35 -18.38 -12.86
C GLU A 132 -13.06 -18.37 -11.49
N GLY A 133 -13.78 -17.30 -11.19
CA GLY A 133 -14.70 -17.20 -10.06
C GLY A 133 -14.03 -17.14 -8.67
N ILE A 134 -14.90 -17.04 -7.64
CA ILE A 134 -14.51 -16.80 -6.26
C ILE A 134 -13.71 -17.96 -5.61
N THR A 135 -13.90 -19.18 -6.09
CA THR A 135 -13.19 -20.36 -5.57
C THR A 135 -11.69 -20.28 -5.88
N TYR A 136 -11.35 -19.89 -7.10
CA TYR A 136 -9.96 -19.68 -7.50
C TYR A 136 -9.32 -18.56 -6.67
N ALA A 137 -9.98 -17.43 -6.54
CA ALA A 137 -9.49 -16.31 -5.73
C ALA A 137 -9.20 -16.72 -4.27
N ARG A 138 -10.10 -17.51 -3.64
CA ARG A 138 -9.87 -18.04 -2.30
C ARG A 138 -8.63 -18.94 -2.20
N THR A 139 -8.40 -19.79 -3.20
CA THR A 139 -7.23 -20.67 -3.23
C THR A 139 -5.94 -19.85 -3.31
N VAL A 140 -5.90 -18.85 -4.19
CA VAL A 140 -4.72 -17.97 -4.36
C VAL A 140 -4.44 -17.16 -3.08
N ILE A 141 -5.50 -16.63 -2.44
CA ILE A 141 -5.35 -15.88 -1.17
C ILE A 141 -4.85 -16.82 -0.06
N ALA A 142 -5.37 -18.06 0.02
CA ALA A 142 -4.90 -19.04 1.00
C ALA A 142 -3.42 -19.37 0.80
N GLN A 143 -2.98 -19.59 -0.44
CA GLN A 143 -1.57 -19.81 -0.77
C GLN A 143 -0.69 -18.62 -0.41
N ALA A 144 -1.15 -17.39 -0.67
CA ALA A 144 -0.43 -16.19 -0.30
C ALA A 144 -0.30 -16.02 1.23
N ALA A 145 -1.26 -16.52 2.00
CA ALA A 145 -1.23 -16.50 3.47
C ALA A 145 -0.22 -17.50 4.08
N GLU A 146 0.22 -18.51 3.32
CA GLU A 146 1.22 -19.50 3.74
C GLU A 146 2.67 -19.09 3.41
N LEU A 147 2.86 -17.92 2.79
CA LEU A 147 4.18 -17.42 2.46
C LEU A 147 5.02 -17.14 3.72
N PRO A 148 6.35 -17.30 3.63
CA PRO A 148 7.25 -16.97 4.74
C PRO A 148 7.11 -15.52 5.22
N GLU A 149 7.42 -15.29 6.50
CA GLU A 149 7.47 -13.94 7.05
C GLU A 149 8.44 -13.05 6.25
N GLY A 150 8.01 -11.82 5.98
CA GLY A 150 8.76 -10.86 5.19
C GLY A 150 8.53 -10.94 3.69
N SER A 151 7.76 -11.93 3.20
CA SER A 151 7.40 -12.02 1.78
C SER A 151 6.70 -10.76 1.27
N LYS A 152 6.92 -10.47 -0.02
CA LYS A 152 6.37 -9.30 -0.70
C LYS A 152 5.18 -9.70 -1.57
N ILE A 153 4.04 -9.09 -1.33
CA ILE A 153 2.81 -9.31 -2.10
C ILE A 153 2.42 -8.02 -2.80
N GLY A 154 2.30 -8.06 -4.12
CA GLY A 154 1.79 -6.95 -4.92
C GLY A 154 0.32 -7.16 -5.24
N ILE A 155 -0.50 -6.13 -5.04
CA ILE A 155 -1.92 -6.14 -5.39
C ILE A 155 -2.18 -5.01 -6.37
N PHE A 156 -2.60 -5.33 -7.60
CA PHE A 156 -2.96 -4.35 -8.61
C PHE A 156 -4.46 -4.12 -8.61
N ILE A 157 -4.88 -2.88 -8.43
CA ILE A 157 -6.29 -2.46 -8.54
C ILE A 157 -6.43 -1.43 -9.66
N GLY A 158 -7.31 -1.70 -10.62
CA GLY A 158 -7.60 -0.79 -11.73
C GLY A 158 -8.31 0.50 -11.28
N PRO A 159 -8.31 1.56 -12.12
CA PRO A 159 -9.20 2.71 -11.94
C PRO A 159 -10.67 2.30 -12.08
N GLU A 160 -11.62 3.25 -11.98
CA GLU A 160 -13.06 2.95 -12.12
C GLU A 160 -13.44 2.26 -13.46
N GLY A 161 -12.67 2.49 -14.51
CA GLY A 161 -12.85 1.82 -15.80
C GLY A 161 -12.25 0.41 -15.88
N GLY A 162 -11.64 -0.07 -14.76
CA GLY A 162 -10.96 -1.36 -14.72
C GLY A 162 -9.68 -1.40 -15.56
N PHE A 163 -9.16 -2.59 -15.79
CA PHE A 163 -7.99 -2.82 -16.63
C PHE A 163 -8.35 -2.83 -18.11
N ALA A 164 -7.47 -2.35 -18.98
CA ALA A 164 -7.54 -2.64 -20.41
C ALA A 164 -7.07 -4.07 -20.67
N LYS A 165 -7.52 -4.66 -21.78
CA LYS A 165 -7.14 -6.03 -22.13
C LYS A 165 -5.63 -6.21 -22.23
N GLU A 166 -4.95 -5.24 -22.84
CA GLU A 166 -3.51 -5.23 -23.02
C GLU A 166 -2.74 -5.15 -21.69
N GLU A 167 -3.33 -4.52 -20.68
CA GLU A 167 -2.76 -4.46 -19.32
C GLU A 167 -2.85 -5.82 -18.64
N ILE A 168 -3.96 -6.54 -18.82
CA ILE A 168 -4.10 -7.90 -18.30
C ILE A 168 -3.16 -8.87 -19.01
N ASP A 169 -3.05 -8.76 -20.33
CA ASP A 169 -2.14 -9.60 -21.12
C ASP A 169 -0.68 -9.37 -20.68
N ALA A 170 -0.27 -8.10 -20.49
CA ALA A 170 1.06 -7.75 -19.98
C ALA A 170 1.29 -8.26 -18.54
N ALA A 171 0.28 -8.24 -17.67
CA ALA A 171 0.41 -8.79 -16.31
C ALA A 171 0.63 -10.31 -16.34
N LYS A 172 -0.08 -11.04 -17.21
CA LYS A 172 0.09 -12.49 -17.39
C LYS A 172 1.46 -12.86 -17.94
N GLU A 173 2.03 -12.03 -18.82
CA GLU A 173 3.39 -12.22 -19.36
C GLU A 173 4.48 -11.92 -18.32
N ALA A 174 4.17 -11.10 -17.36
CA ALA A 174 5.12 -10.73 -16.30
C ALA A 174 5.27 -11.81 -15.19
N GLY A 175 4.33 -12.77 -15.11
CA GLY A 175 4.30 -13.89 -14.16
C GLY A 175 3.11 -13.80 -13.24
#